data_a34e0c69f507cefc8a6d834e381cce88
#
_entry.id   a34e0c69f507cefc8a6d834e381cce88
#
_cell.length_a   1.000
_cell.length_b   1.000
_cell.length_c   1.000
_cell.angle_alpha   90.00
_cell.angle_beta   90.00
_cell.angle_gamma   90.00
#
_symmetry.space_group_name_H-M   'P 1'
#
loop_
_entity.id
_entity.type
_entity.pdbx_description
1 polymer ?
#
loop_
_entity_poly.entity_id
_entity_poly.type
_entity_poly.pdbx_seq_one_letter_code
_entity_poly.pdbx_strand_id
1 'polypeptide(L)'
;PSSTGNPQLSEEEQAAQEALRSHLERKGGFYTILVSGSDDGNGNSDTNILVAVDTVNGYVYGVSIPRDSKAVWDGKSHKINAAFGKGGMTKLAEVVSDQLGIPVDYTVSVDLTGFEALVEAIGGVNFDVPINMDYDDPIQNLSIHFKKGVQYLNGADAMRVVRFRHNNDGTGYGSEDLGRMQTQQKFLKAVAKKMLTASNILTKIDDYAKIFNQYVDTDLSVGNLAWLGTEVLKMGVDKIDFSTLPNEWRSPYIYLIPDETLTLVNTYLNPYVEDRTAEDLHLPS
;
A
#
# COMPACT_ATOMS: atom_id res chain seq x y z
N PRO A 1 25.50 -32.07 -2.67
CA PRO A 1 24.76 -30.93 -2.27
C PRO A 1 24.45 -30.13 -3.52
N SER A 2 23.27 -30.33 -4.07
CA SER A 2 22.79 -29.71 -5.29
C SER A 2 22.06 -28.41 -4.94
N SER A 3 22.60 -27.30 -5.37
CA SER A 3 21.95 -26.00 -5.38
C SER A 3 20.86 -26.04 -6.45
N THR A 4 19.60 -26.13 -6.05
CA THR A 4 18.46 -25.85 -6.92
C THR A 4 18.25 -24.32 -6.94
N GLY A 5 19.06 -23.62 -7.75
CA GLY A 5 18.72 -22.28 -8.18
C GLY A 5 17.50 -22.35 -9.08
N ASN A 6 16.49 -21.52 -8.79
CA ASN A 6 15.37 -21.31 -9.69
C ASN A 6 15.94 -20.86 -11.05
N PRO A 7 15.68 -21.53 -12.17
CA PRO A 7 16.24 -21.15 -13.45
C PRO A 7 15.70 -19.77 -13.83
N GLN A 8 16.60 -18.83 -14.02
CA GLN A 8 16.28 -17.54 -14.61
C GLN A 8 15.77 -17.83 -16.03
N LEU A 9 14.53 -17.43 -16.31
CA LEU A 9 13.91 -17.63 -17.63
C LEU A 9 14.81 -16.99 -18.70
N SER A 10 14.95 -17.66 -19.84
CA SER A 10 15.63 -17.10 -21.00
C SER A 10 14.89 -15.86 -21.52
N GLU A 11 15.59 -15.01 -22.28
CA GLU A 11 14.97 -13.82 -22.90
C GLU A 11 13.77 -14.21 -23.80
N GLU A 12 13.83 -15.37 -24.45
CA GLU A 12 12.71 -15.90 -25.24
C GLU A 12 11.53 -16.36 -24.39
N GLU A 13 11.79 -16.95 -23.24
CA GLU A 13 10.71 -17.37 -22.29
C GLU A 13 10.09 -16.15 -21.62
N GLN A 14 10.87 -15.12 -21.31
CA GLN A 14 10.36 -13.85 -20.79
C GLN A 14 9.48 -13.13 -21.83
N ALA A 15 9.95 -13.07 -23.09
CA ALA A 15 9.18 -12.48 -24.18
C ALA A 15 7.90 -13.30 -24.48
N ALA A 16 7.94 -14.64 -24.39
CA ALA A 16 6.76 -15.49 -24.56
C ALA A 16 5.75 -15.31 -23.43
N GLN A 17 6.23 -15.17 -22.18
CA GLN A 17 5.34 -14.86 -21.03
C GLN A 17 4.74 -13.45 -21.15
N GLU A 18 5.52 -12.47 -21.57
CA GLU A 18 5.02 -11.11 -21.79
C GLU A 18 3.99 -11.07 -22.93
N ALA A 19 4.23 -11.82 -24.03
CA ALA A 19 3.27 -11.99 -25.11
C ALA A 19 2.00 -12.71 -24.64
N LEU A 20 2.11 -13.74 -23.78
CA LEU A 20 0.96 -14.43 -23.21
C LEU A 20 0.16 -13.50 -22.28
N ARG A 21 0.82 -12.70 -21.45
CA ARG A 21 0.20 -11.67 -20.60
C ARG A 21 -0.52 -10.59 -21.41
N SER A 22 -0.01 -10.24 -22.59
CA SER A 22 -0.63 -9.25 -23.48
C SER A 22 -1.92 -9.73 -24.15
N HIS A 23 -2.19 -11.03 -24.15
CA HIS A 23 -3.40 -11.63 -24.72
C HIS A 23 -4.51 -11.88 -23.67
N LEU A 24 -4.24 -11.65 -22.37
CA LEU A 24 -5.26 -11.81 -21.35
C LEU A 24 -6.32 -10.70 -21.45
N GLU A 25 -7.58 -11.10 -21.47
CA GLU A 25 -8.69 -10.15 -21.47
C GLU A 25 -8.79 -9.43 -20.13
N ARG A 26 -8.76 -8.10 -20.16
CA ARG A 26 -8.92 -7.27 -18.97
C ARG A 26 -10.37 -6.99 -18.65
N LYS A 27 -10.72 -7.04 -17.37
CA LYS A 27 -12.01 -6.56 -16.86
C LYS A 27 -12.16 -5.08 -17.13
N GLY A 28 -13.27 -4.67 -17.74
CA GLY A 28 -13.58 -3.26 -17.92
C GLY A 28 -13.79 -2.56 -16.57
N GLY A 29 -13.26 -1.34 -16.44
CA GLY A 29 -13.43 -0.55 -15.22
C GLY A 29 -12.68 -1.05 -13.98
N PHE A 30 -11.69 -1.92 -14.16
CA PHE A 30 -10.82 -2.42 -13.09
C PHE A 30 -9.43 -1.82 -13.18
N TYR A 31 -8.94 -1.24 -12.09
CA TYR A 31 -7.65 -0.55 -12.01
C TYR A 31 -6.86 -0.99 -10.79
N THR A 32 -5.55 -1.15 -10.95
CA THR A 32 -4.60 -1.45 -9.88
C THR A 32 -3.66 -0.27 -9.67
N ILE A 33 -3.58 0.20 -8.43
CA ILE A 33 -2.81 1.39 -8.05
C ILE A 33 -1.88 1.02 -6.90
N LEU A 34 -0.58 1.14 -7.10
CA LEU A 34 0.39 0.94 -6.03
C LEU A 34 0.63 2.26 -5.29
N VAL A 35 0.24 2.30 -4.04
CA VAL A 35 0.45 3.44 -3.15
C VAL A 35 1.63 3.14 -2.22
N SER A 36 2.60 4.04 -2.18
CA SER A 36 3.77 3.92 -1.30
C SER A 36 3.94 5.16 -0.44
N GLY A 37 4.20 4.93 0.85
CA GLY A 37 4.64 5.94 1.78
C GLY A 37 6.14 5.81 2.06
N SER A 38 6.90 6.87 1.85
CA SER A 38 8.32 6.93 2.20
C SER A 38 8.54 7.84 3.40
N ASP A 39 9.51 7.50 4.24
CA ASP A 39 10.03 8.46 5.21
C ASP A 39 11.26 9.19 4.63
N ASP A 40 11.47 10.43 5.04
CA ASP A 40 12.43 11.37 4.43
C ASP A 40 13.91 11.01 4.65
N GLY A 41 14.23 9.85 5.24
CA GLY A 41 15.59 9.60 5.73
C GLY A 41 16.36 8.46 5.08
N ASN A 42 15.71 7.39 4.66
CA ASN A 42 16.39 6.14 4.29
C ASN A 42 16.24 5.71 2.83
N GLY A 43 15.47 6.44 2.03
CA GLY A 43 15.24 6.10 0.62
C GLY A 43 14.47 4.81 0.38
N ASN A 44 13.92 4.17 1.41
CA ASN A 44 13.09 2.98 1.33
C ASN A 44 11.62 3.31 1.58
N SER A 45 10.72 2.48 1.08
CA SER A 45 9.30 2.61 1.39
C SER A 45 8.96 1.92 2.73
N ASP A 46 8.23 2.61 3.59
CA ASP A 46 7.77 2.04 4.87
C ASP A 46 6.37 1.45 4.80
N THR A 47 5.57 1.94 3.89
CA THR A 47 4.19 1.48 3.66
C THR A 47 3.99 1.25 2.17
N ASN A 48 3.55 0.05 1.80
CA ASN A 48 3.22 -0.30 0.42
C ASN A 48 1.82 -0.92 0.40
N ILE A 49 0.93 -0.37 -0.38
CA ILE A 49 -0.46 -0.83 -0.50
C ILE A 49 -0.81 -0.94 -1.98
N LEU A 50 -1.16 -2.13 -2.43
CA LEU A 50 -1.74 -2.32 -3.75
C LEU A 50 -3.26 -2.17 -3.63
N VAL A 51 -3.82 -1.19 -4.32
CA VAL A 51 -5.25 -0.86 -4.30
C VAL A 51 -5.88 -1.30 -5.61
N ALA A 52 -6.90 -2.14 -5.52
CA ALA A 52 -7.80 -2.44 -6.64
C ALA A 52 -9.03 -1.55 -6.56
N VAL A 53 -9.40 -0.95 -7.68
CA VAL A 53 -10.64 -0.18 -7.85
C VAL A 53 -11.46 -0.84 -8.95
N ASP A 54 -12.57 -1.46 -8.57
CA ASP A 54 -13.52 -2.07 -9.50
C ASP A 54 -14.78 -1.20 -9.60
N THR A 55 -14.85 -0.42 -10.67
CA THR A 55 -15.97 0.53 -10.89
C THR A 55 -17.24 -0.17 -11.37
N VAL A 56 -17.13 -1.39 -11.85
CA VAL A 56 -18.27 -2.19 -12.34
C VAL A 56 -18.97 -2.90 -11.18
N ASN A 57 -18.19 -3.60 -10.33
CA ASN A 57 -18.73 -4.29 -9.15
C ASN A 57 -18.84 -3.37 -7.93
N GLY A 58 -18.28 -2.18 -7.98
CA GLY A 58 -18.43 -1.12 -7.00
C GLY A 58 -17.70 -1.41 -5.68
N TYR A 59 -16.40 -1.70 -5.73
CA TYR A 59 -15.56 -1.81 -4.54
C TYR A 59 -14.16 -1.21 -4.73
N VAL A 60 -13.55 -0.87 -3.61
CA VAL A 60 -12.13 -0.53 -3.51
C VAL A 60 -11.50 -1.46 -2.48
N TYR A 61 -10.46 -2.16 -2.84
CA TYR A 61 -9.79 -3.09 -1.94
C TYR A 61 -8.29 -2.81 -1.87
N GLY A 62 -7.81 -2.42 -0.70
CA GLY A 62 -6.39 -2.15 -0.45
C GLY A 62 -5.71 -3.34 0.22
N VAL A 63 -4.57 -3.78 -0.32
CA VAL A 63 -3.78 -4.86 0.25
C VAL A 63 -2.42 -4.35 0.65
N SER A 64 -2.13 -4.33 1.95
CA SER A 64 -0.81 -3.97 2.47
C SER A 64 0.20 -5.07 2.16
N ILE A 65 1.31 -4.67 1.59
CA ILE A 65 2.47 -5.53 1.32
C ILE A 65 3.49 -5.27 2.41
N PRO A 66 3.81 -6.25 3.28
CA PRO A 66 4.78 -6.06 4.33
C PRO A 66 6.14 -5.62 3.77
N ARG A 67 6.71 -4.54 4.31
CA ARG A 67 7.95 -3.93 3.79
C ARG A 67 9.15 -4.88 3.77
N ASP A 68 9.17 -5.85 4.68
CA ASP A 68 10.22 -6.86 4.82
C ASP A 68 9.95 -8.14 4.01
N SER A 69 8.92 -8.13 3.12
CA SER A 69 8.64 -9.26 2.23
C SER A 69 9.85 -9.56 1.38
N LYS A 70 10.20 -10.87 1.27
CA LYS A 70 11.29 -11.32 0.43
C LYS A 70 10.95 -11.03 -1.04
N ALA A 71 11.90 -10.46 -1.74
CA ALA A 71 11.85 -10.22 -3.18
C ALA A 71 13.18 -10.58 -3.81
N VAL A 72 13.20 -10.93 -5.09
CA VAL A 72 14.42 -11.29 -5.82
C VAL A 72 14.52 -10.43 -7.06
N TRP A 73 15.66 -9.75 -7.20
CA TRP A 73 16.08 -9.09 -8.43
C TRP A 73 17.60 -9.08 -8.52
N ASP A 74 18.14 -8.98 -9.72
CA ASP A 74 19.57 -9.08 -10.01
C ASP A 74 20.21 -10.36 -9.42
N GLY A 75 19.43 -11.48 -9.36
CA GLY A 75 19.88 -12.76 -8.82
C GLY A 75 20.11 -12.78 -7.29
N LYS A 76 19.63 -11.78 -6.55
CA LYS A 76 19.83 -11.66 -5.10
C LYS A 76 18.51 -11.47 -4.37
N SER A 77 18.46 -11.96 -3.12
CA SER A 77 17.35 -11.74 -2.21
C SER A 77 17.45 -10.37 -1.54
N HIS A 78 16.33 -9.67 -1.50
CA HIS A 78 16.17 -8.35 -0.89
C HIS A 78 14.87 -8.29 -0.08
N LYS A 79 14.71 -7.26 0.73
CA LYS A 79 13.41 -6.85 1.24
C LYS A 79 12.71 -6.00 0.17
N ILE A 80 11.41 -6.16 0.00
CA ILE A 80 10.66 -5.50 -1.08
C ILE A 80 10.76 -3.96 -1.02
N ASN A 81 10.83 -3.39 0.19
CA ASN A 81 10.98 -1.95 0.39
C ASN A 81 12.28 -1.38 -0.22
N ALA A 82 13.33 -2.20 -0.35
CA ALA A 82 14.59 -1.80 -0.97
C ALA A 82 14.46 -1.58 -2.50
N ALA A 83 13.40 -2.10 -3.13
CA ALA A 83 13.12 -1.83 -4.54
C ALA A 83 12.83 -0.34 -4.78
N PHE A 84 12.13 0.31 -3.84
CA PHE A 84 11.91 1.75 -3.89
C PHE A 84 13.23 2.54 -3.85
N GLY A 85 14.14 2.20 -2.94
CA GLY A 85 15.47 2.82 -2.87
C GLY A 85 16.33 2.57 -4.09
N LYS A 86 16.14 1.43 -4.79
CA LYS A 86 16.89 1.06 -5.99
C LYS A 86 16.47 1.81 -7.25
N GLY A 87 15.18 2.05 -7.42
CA GLY A 87 14.64 2.63 -8.67
C GLY A 87 13.26 3.29 -8.51
N GLY A 88 12.93 3.76 -7.30
CA GLY A 88 11.68 4.47 -7.03
C GLY A 88 10.44 3.60 -7.22
N MET A 89 9.33 4.26 -7.50
CA MET A 89 8.05 3.60 -7.74
C MET A 89 8.07 2.64 -8.93
N THR A 90 8.83 2.96 -9.97
CA THR A 90 8.95 2.09 -11.16
C THR A 90 9.49 0.71 -10.78
N LYS A 91 10.60 0.65 -10.02
CA LYS A 91 11.17 -0.63 -9.61
C LYS A 91 10.31 -1.36 -8.59
N LEU A 92 9.67 -0.63 -7.68
CA LEU A 92 8.75 -1.23 -6.73
C LEU A 92 7.53 -1.85 -7.43
N ALA A 93 6.93 -1.13 -8.39
CA ALA A 93 5.80 -1.62 -9.19
C ALA A 93 6.17 -2.85 -10.03
N GLU A 94 7.37 -2.85 -10.65
CA GLU A 94 7.90 -4.01 -11.37
C GLU A 94 7.97 -5.26 -10.47
N VAL A 95 8.57 -5.11 -9.27
CA VAL A 95 8.72 -6.23 -8.33
C VAL A 95 7.38 -6.72 -7.80
N VAL A 96 6.45 -5.81 -7.47
CA VAL A 96 5.09 -6.17 -7.01
C VAL A 96 4.31 -6.86 -8.11
N SER A 97 4.38 -6.34 -9.34
CA SER A 97 3.70 -6.92 -10.50
C SER A 97 4.21 -8.32 -10.81
N ASP A 98 5.53 -8.52 -10.77
CA ASP A 98 6.15 -9.83 -10.99
C ASP A 98 5.72 -10.84 -9.91
N GLN A 99 5.82 -10.49 -8.64
CA GLN A 99 5.46 -11.38 -7.54
C GLN A 99 3.99 -11.80 -7.53
N LEU A 100 3.09 -10.88 -7.86
CA LEU A 100 1.64 -11.13 -7.79
C LEU A 100 1.03 -11.58 -9.13
N GLY A 101 1.81 -11.61 -10.20
CA GLY A 101 1.36 -12.03 -11.53
C GLY A 101 0.28 -11.13 -12.15
N ILE A 102 0.18 -9.88 -11.69
CA ILE A 102 -0.80 -8.88 -12.16
C ILE A 102 -0.12 -7.55 -12.43
N PRO A 103 -0.60 -6.74 -13.38
CA PRO A 103 -0.03 -5.43 -13.64
C PRO A 103 -0.32 -4.45 -12.50
N VAL A 104 0.55 -3.47 -12.35
CA VAL A 104 0.31 -2.23 -11.61
C VAL A 104 0.03 -1.16 -12.66
N ASP A 105 -1.19 -0.64 -12.70
CA ASP A 105 -1.61 0.32 -13.73
C ASP A 105 -1.10 1.73 -13.43
N TYR A 106 -1.11 2.10 -12.15
CA TYR A 106 -0.69 3.42 -11.69
C TYR A 106 0.10 3.33 -10.40
N THR A 107 0.91 4.34 -10.18
CA THR A 107 1.72 4.49 -8.97
C THR A 107 1.43 5.81 -8.28
N VAL A 108 1.45 5.78 -6.96
CA VAL A 108 1.28 6.96 -6.09
C VAL A 108 2.30 6.88 -4.97
N SER A 109 3.20 7.85 -4.89
CA SER A 109 4.11 8.01 -3.76
C SER A 109 3.79 9.29 -3.00
N VAL A 110 3.70 9.18 -1.69
CA VAL A 110 3.48 10.32 -0.80
C VAL A 110 4.49 10.26 0.35
N ASP A 111 5.09 11.38 0.67
CA ASP A 111 5.96 11.51 1.84
C ASP A 111 5.16 11.81 3.12
N LEU A 112 5.86 11.78 4.24
CA LEU A 112 5.25 12.06 5.55
C LEU A 112 4.64 13.47 5.61
N THR A 113 5.28 14.45 4.96
CA THR A 113 4.82 15.84 4.94
C THR A 113 3.52 15.96 4.15
N GLY A 114 3.43 15.28 3.01
CA GLY A 114 2.21 15.23 2.20
C GLY A 114 1.05 14.54 2.91
N PHE A 115 1.33 13.46 3.65
CA PHE A 115 0.31 12.81 4.47
C PHE A 115 -0.21 13.75 5.57
N GLU A 116 0.69 14.42 6.30
CA GLU A 116 0.33 15.41 7.33
C GLU A 116 -0.52 16.54 6.74
N ALA A 117 -0.08 17.11 5.60
CA ALA A 117 -0.78 18.17 4.89
C ALA A 117 -2.18 17.72 4.44
N LEU A 118 -2.32 16.50 3.96
CA LEU A 118 -3.61 15.94 3.54
C LEU A 118 -4.59 15.85 4.74
N VAL A 119 -4.12 15.28 5.86
CA VAL A 119 -4.96 15.15 7.06
C VAL A 119 -5.36 16.52 7.61
N GLU A 120 -4.46 17.50 7.56
CA GLU A 120 -4.76 18.88 7.97
C GLU A 120 -5.81 19.52 7.05
N ALA A 121 -5.68 19.35 5.73
CA ALA A 121 -6.61 19.91 4.75
C ALA A 121 -8.04 19.37 4.88
N ILE A 122 -8.21 18.10 5.24
CA ILE A 122 -9.54 17.52 5.49
C ILE A 122 -10.14 17.94 6.84
N GLY A 123 -9.39 18.71 7.63
CA GLY A 123 -9.79 19.17 8.96
C GLY A 123 -9.67 18.09 10.03
N GLY A 124 -8.61 17.28 9.94
CA GLY A 124 -8.33 16.19 10.88
C GLY A 124 -9.34 15.05 10.84
N VAL A 125 -9.11 14.04 11.64
CA VAL A 125 -10.00 12.86 11.74
C VAL A 125 -10.28 12.50 13.20
N ASN A 126 -11.49 12.01 13.48
CA ASN A 126 -11.77 11.28 14.71
C ASN A 126 -11.35 9.82 14.50
N PHE A 127 -10.40 9.35 15.29
CA PHE A 127 -9.83 8.02 15.16
C PHE A 127 -9.84 7.28 16.49
N ASP A 128 -10.22 5.99 16.44
CA ASP A 128 -10.16 5.12 17.62
C ASP A 128 -8.75 4.55 17.74
N VAL A 129 -7.94 5.21 18.58
CA VAL A 129 -6.57 4.79 18.88
C VAL A 129 -6.62 3.41 19.57
N PRO A 130 -6.00 2.36 18.98
CA PRO A 130 -6.27 0.98 19.40
C PRO A 130 -5.66 0.60 20.75
N ILE A 131 -4.58 1.26 21.14
CA ILE A 131 -3.84 1.01 22.40
C ILE A 131 -3.31 2.31 22.99
N ASN A 132 -2.86 2.28 24.24
CA ASN A 132 -2.07 3.39 24.77
C ASN A 132 -0.72 3.43 24.07
N MET A 133 -0.30 4.61 23.64
CA MET A 133 0.97 4.87 22.96
C MET A 133 1.78 5.83 23.83
N ASP A 134 3.01 5.42 24.17
CA ASP A 134 3.93 6.19 25.01
C ASP A 134 5.37 5.92 24.56
N TYR A 135 5.83 6.74 23.60
CA TYR A 135 7.10 6.54 22.92
C TYR A 135 7.82 7.86 22.68
N ASP A 136 9.08 7.93 23.09
CA ASP A 136 9.97 9.04 22.83
C ASP A 136 11.25 8.56 22.13
N ASP A 137 11.60 9.21 21.03
CA ASP A 137 12.85 9.06 20.32
C ASP A 137 13.49 10.45 20.07
N PRO A 138 14.41 10.87 20.93
CA PRO A 138 15.08 12.16 20.77
C PRO A 138 15.92 12.28 19.49
N ILE A 139 16.39 11.15 18.92
CA ILE A 139 17.22 11.13 17.70
C ILE A 139 16.36 11.52 16.50
N GLN A 140 15.13 10.99 16.43
CA GLN A 140 14.19 11.29 15.38
C GLN A 140 13.30 12.50 15.71
N ASN A 141 13.49 13.16 16.85
CA ASN A 141 12.59 14.21 17.35
C ASN A 141 11.13 13.75 17.36
N LEU A 142 10.88 12.51 17.76
CA LEU A 142 9.57 11.87 17.74
C LEU A 142 9.09 11.64 19.17
N SER A 143 7.91 12.19 19.48
CA SER A 143 7.23 12.04 20.77
C SER A 143 5.77 11.66 20.51
N ILE A 144 5.33 10.51 21.03
CA ILE A 144 4.01 9.90 20.78
C ILE A 144 3.36 9.57 22.11
N HIS A 145 2.33 10.34 22.48
CA HIS A 145 1.59 10.15 23.74
C HIS A 145 0.09 10.20 23.47
N PHE A 146 -0.53 9.02 23.29
CA PHE A 146 -1.97 8.90 23.07
C PHE A 146 -2.57 7.85 24.00
N LYS A 147 -3.77 8.13 24.47
CA LYS A 147 -4.58 7.13 25.18
C LYS A 147 -5.38 6.31 24.19
N LYS A 148 -5.66 5.05 24.52
CA LYS A 148 -6.61 4.22 23.80
C LYS A 148 -7.99 4.89 23.77
N GLY A 149 -8.67 4.83 22.62
CA GLY A 149 -10.03 5.32 22.43
C GLY A 149 -10.14 6.41 21.37
N VAL A 150 -11.37 6.85 21.15
CA VAL A 150 -11.66 7.84 20.10
C VAL A 150 -11.11 9.20 20.47
N GLN A 151 -10.28 9.76 19.57
CA GLN A 151 -9.65 11.06 19.72
C GLN A 151 -9.66 11.80 18.38
N TYR A 152 -9.72 13.13 18.45
CA TYR A 152 -9.45 13.95 17.28
C TYR A 152 -7.94 14.02 17.04
N LEU A 153 -7.55 13.73 15.81
CA LEU A 153 -6.14 13.81 15.36
C LEU A 153 -6.04 14.85 14.24
N ASN A 154 -5.19 15.85 14.41
CA ASN A 154 -4.74 16.72 13.34
C ASN A 154 -3.68 16.03 12.48
N GLY A 155 -3.07 16.69 11.49
CA GLY A 155 -2.06 16.12 10.62
C GLY A 155 -0.85 15.56 11.39
N ALA A 156 -0.28 16.35 12.30
CA ALA A 156 0.87 15.95 13.10
C ALA A 156 0.57 14.78 14.04
N ASP A 157 -0.58 14.77 14.69
CA ASP A 157 -1.01 13.69 15.59
C ASP A 157 -1.29 12.41 14.81
N ALA A 158 -1.91 12.54 13.64
CA ALA A 158 -2.13 11.42 12.72
C ALA A 158 -0.81 10.74 12.33
N MET A 159 0.18 11.55 11.97
CA MET A 159 1.52 11.08 11.62
C MET A 159 2.18 10.32 12.78
N ARG A 160 2.06 10.82 14.01
CA ARG A 160 2.57 10.15 15.20
C ARG A 160 1.90 8.79 15.41
N VAL A 161 0.58 8.73 15.31
CA VAL A 161 -0.19 7.48 15.49
C VAL A 161 0.16 6.43 14.44
N VAL A 162 0.29 6.78 13.15
CA VAL A 162 0.59 5.81 12.09
C VAL A 162 2.06 5.36 12.08
N ARG A 163 2.96 6.12 12.70
CA ARG A 163 4.38 5.75 12.89
C ARG A 163 4.61 4.88 14.12
N PHE A 164 3.68 4.85 15.06
CA PHE A 164 3.87 4.11 16.32
C PHE A 164 4.06 2.60 16.09
N ARG A 165 5.03 2.02 16.79
CA ARG A 165 5.33 0.58 16.76
C ARG A 165 5.19 -0.06 18.13
N HIS A 166 5.87 0.50 19.13
CA HIS A 166 5.92 0.03 20.51
C HIS A 166 6.19 1.19 21.46
N ASN A 167 5.91 0.98 22.74
CA ASN A 167 6.26 1.89 23.82
C ASN A 167 7.75 1.77 24.18
N ASN A 168 8.29 2.76 24.89
CA ASN A 168 9.67 2.70 25.35
C ASN A 168 9.95 1.55 26.31
N ASP A 169 8.94 1.02 27.01
CA ASP A 169 9.04 -0.14 27.89
C ASP A 169 8.97 -1.49 27.13
N GLY A 170 8.87 -1.47 25.80
CA GLY A 170 8.75 -2.66 24.96
C GLY A 170 7.34 -3.22 24.84
N THR A 171 6.36 -2.67 25.54
CA THR A 171 4.94 -3.02 25.31
C THR A 171 4.43 -2.38 24.01
N GLY A 172 3.29 -2.84 23.50
CA GLY A 172 2.74 -2.29 22.27
C GLY A 172 1.70 -3.21 21.62
N TYR A 173 1.77 -3.34 20.32
CA TYR A 173 0.83 -4.18 19.56
C TYR A 173 0.99 -5.70 19.77
N GLY A 174 2.04 -6.15 20.43
CA GLY A 174 2.38 -7.57 20.58
C GLY A 174 3.01 -8.17 19.32
N SER A 175 2.54 -7.80 18.13
CA SER A 175 3.15 -8.07 16.83
C SER A 175 3.32 -6.70 16.15
N GLU A 176 4.48 -6.10 16.34
CA GLU A 176 4.72 -4.67 16.07
C GLU A 176 4.33 -4.23 14.65
N ASP A 177 4.81 -4.93 13.64
CA ASP A 177 4.53 -4.58 12.24
C ASP A 177 3.08 -4.86 11.85
N LEU A 178 2.50 -5.97 12.27
CA LEU A 178 1.10 -6.30 11.96
C LEU A 178 0.14 -5.30 12.62
N GLY A 179 0.36 -4.97 13.89
CA GLY A 179 -0.45 -3.99 14.61
C GLY A 179 -0.36 -2.59 14.00
N ARG A 180 0.84 -2.19 13.58
CA ARG A 180 1.05 -0.94 12.86
C ARG A 180 0.32 -0.93 11.52
N MET A 181 0.45 -1.97 10.70
CA MET A 181 -0.25 -2.07 9.41
C MET A 181 -1.77 -2.01 9.58
N GLN A 182 -2.32 -2.71 10.57
CA GLN A 182 -3.77 -2.65 10.86
C GLN A 182 -4.21 -1.24 11.30
N THR A 183 -3.39 -0.54 12.08
CA THR A 183 -3.66 0.84 12.48
C THR A 183 -3.62 1.76 11.28
N GLN A 184 -2.63 1.64 10.40
CA GLN A 184 -2.53 2.39 9.16
C GLN A 184 -3.74 2.16 8.24
N GLN A 185 -4.17 0.91 8.06
CA GLN A 185 -5.36 0.57 7.25
C GLN A 185 -6.63 1.21 7.80
N LYS A 186 -6.86 1.11 9.11
CA LYS A 186 -8.00 1.75 9.78
C LYS A 186 -7.95 3.26 9.65
N PHE A 187 -6.74 3.83 9.76
CA PHE A 187 -6.55 5.27 9.62
C PHE A 187 -6.81 5.74 8.18
N LEU A 188 -6.27 5.04 7.17
CA LEU A 188 -6.54 5.33 5.76
C LEU A 188 -8.04 5.25 5.43
N LYS A 189 -8.76 4.27 5.98
CA LYS A 189 -10.23 4.17 5.84
C LYS A 189 -10.93 5.38 6.46
N ALA A 190 -10.48 5.84 7.63
CA ALA A 190 -11.02 7.03 8.29
C ALA A 190 -10.74 8.32 7.48
N VAL A 191 -9.53 8.46 6.93
CA VAL A 191 -9.15 9.58 6.04
C VAL A 191 -10.02 9.56 4.77
N ALA A 192 -10.11 8.43 4.08
CA ALA A 192 -10.95 8.28 2.90
C ALA A 192 -12.40 8.65 3.19
N LYS A 193 -12.97 8.16 4.29
CA LYS A 193 -14.33 8.49 4.72
C LYS A 193 -14.51 9.99 4.96
N LYS A 194 -13.54 10.65 5.55
CA LYS A 194 -13.57 12.09 5.81
C LYS A 194 -13.41 12.92 4.54
N MET A 195 -12.47 12.55 3.65
CA MET A 195 -12.26 13.22 2.36
C MET A 195 -13.50 13.18 1.49
N LEU A 196 -14.15 12.02 1.43
CA LEU A 196 -15.29 11.75 0.58
C LEU A 196 -16.64 12.23 1.16
N THR A 197 -16.63 13.09 2.21
CA THR A 197 -17.86 13.76 2.63
C THR A 197 -18.26 14.83 1.61
N ALA A 198 -19.57 14.98 1.38
CA ALA A 198 -20.08 15.99 0.45
C ALA A 198 -19.56 17.41 0.75
N SER A 199 -19.41 17.76 2.03
CA SER A 199 -18.86 19.04 2.46
C SER A 199 -17.41 19.20 1.99
N ASN A 200 -16.54 18.21 2.25
CA ASN A 200 -15.13 18.32 1.90
C ASN A 200 -14.90 18.33 0.38
N ILE A 201 -15.68 17.56 -0.36
CA ILE A 201 -15.59 17.55 -1.83
C ILE A 201 -15.94 18.91 -2.41
N LEU A 202 -17.00 19.52 -1.93
CA LEU A 202 -17.45 20.82 -2.45
C LEU A 202 -16.53 21.98 -2.05
N THR A 203 -15.87 21.90 -0.89
CA THR A 203 -15.12 23.03 -0.32
C THR A 203 -13.60 22.87 -0.35
N LYS A 204 -13.08 21.65 -0.55
CA LYS A 204 -11.65 21.33 -0.41
C LYS A 204 -10.97 20.81 -1.69
N ILE A 205 -11.68 20.76 -2.80
CA ILE A 205 -11.13 20.21 -4.06
C ILE A 205 -9.86 20.94 -4.52
N ASP A 206 -9.81 22.26 -4.35
CA ASP A 206 -8.65 23.07 -4.71
C ASP A 206 -7.47 22.83 -3.75
N ASP A 207 -7.73 22.60 -2.47
CA ASP A 207 -6.69 22.27 -1.48
C ASP A 207 -6.12 20.88 -1.75
N TYR A 208 -6.98 19.91 -2.10
CA TYR A 208 -6.52 18.56 -2.50
C TYR A 208 -5.65 18.62 -3.75
N ALA A 209 -6.04 19.40 -4.77
CA ALA A 209 -5.24 19.58 -5.97
C ALA A 209 -3.87 20.21 -5.68
N LYS A 210 -3.77 21.18 -4.76
CA LYS A 210 -2.49 21.78 -4.34
C LYS A 210 -1.60 20.76 -3.64
N ILE A 211 -2.16 20.02 -2.67
CA ILE A 211 -1.42 18.99 -1.91
C ILE A 211 -0.93 17.92 -2.86
N PHE A 212 -1.79 17.46 -3.76
CA PHE A 212 -1.44 16.49 -4.78
C PHE A 212 -0.26 16.96 -5.63
N ASN A 213 -0.32 18.16 -6.19
CA ASN A 213 0.76 18.70 -7.01
C ASN A 213 2.06 18.96 -6.24
N GLN A 214 1.99 19.17 -4.94
CA GLN A 214 3.15 19.52 -4.12
C GLN A 214 3.83 18.32 -3.48
N TYR A 215 3.09 17.29 -3.09
CA TYR A 215 3.56 16.22 -2.21
C TYR A 215 3.34 14.79 -2.76
N VAL A 216 2.68 14.67 -3.89
CA VAL A 216 2.39 13.35 -4.47
C VAL A 216 3.14 13.20 -5.78
N ASP A 217 3.99 12.17 -5.85
CA ASP A 217 4.61 11.73 -7.09
C ASP A 217 3.79 10.57 -7.68
N THR A 218 3.30 10.75 -8.92
CA THR A 218 2.38 9.80 -9.53
C THR A 218 2.34 9.94 -11.05
N ASP A 219 2.03 8.85 -11.72
CA ASP A 219 1.71 8.79 -13.14
C ASP A 219 0.21 9.01 -13.46
N LEU A 220 -0.64 9.16 -12.41
CA LEU A 220 -2.03 9.56 -12.58
C LEU A 220 -2.15 11.03 -12.96
N SER A 221 -2.88 11.31 -14.02
CA SER A 221 -3.27 12.69 -14.33
C SER A 221 -4.29 13.22 -13.31
N VAL A 222 -4.34 14.53 -13.11
CA VAL A 222 -5.36 15.18 -12.26
C VAL A 222 -6.78 14.80 -12.71
N GLY A 223 -6.99 14.64 -14.02
CA GLY A 223 -8.27 14.19 -14.57
C GLY A 223 -8.64 12.76 -14.16
N ASN A 224 -7.66 11.84 -14.18
CA ASN A 224 -7.86 10.45 -13.74
C ASN A 224 -8.16 10.38 -12.24
N LEU A 225 -7.49 11.19 -11.43
CA LEU A 225 -7.76 11.27 -10.00
C LEU A 225 -9.15 11.81 -9.68
N ALA A 226 -9.57 12.88 -10.35
CA ALA A 226 -10.89 13.45 -10.18
C ALA A 226 -11.98 12.44 -10.60
N TRP A 227 -11.74 11.72 -11.69
CA TRP A 227 -12.64 10.67 -12.16
C TRP A 227 -12.70 9.49 -11.16
N LEU A 228 -11.55 8.95 -10.73
CA LEU A 228 -11.48 7.88 -9.72
C LEU A 228 -12.16 8.31 -8.42
N GLY A 229 -11.90 9.52 -7.94
CA GLY A 229 -12.55 10.07 -6.76
C GLY A 229 -14.07 10.11 -6.90
N THR A 230 -14.57 10.48 -8.09
CA THR A 230 -16.02 10.49 -8.39
C THR A 230 -16.60 9.07 -8.38
N GLU A 231 -15.90 8.08 -8.96
CA GLU A 231 -16.35 6.69 -8.97
C GLU A 231 -16.39 6.12 -7.54
N VAL A 232 -15.33 6.34 -6.75
CA VAL A 232 -15.29 5.91 -5.35
C VAL A 232 -16.42 6.53 -4.52
N LEU A 233 -16.75 7.80 -4.78
CA LEU A 233 -17.90 8.47 -4.18
C LEU A 233 -19.23 7.79 -4.51
N LYS A 234 -19.45 7.43 -5.77
CA LYS A 234 -20.66 6.72 -6.21
C LYS A 234 -20.78 5.35 -5.56
N MET A 235 -19.66 4.65 -5.36
CA MET A 235 -19.62 3.36 -4.68
C MET A 235 -20.00 3.48 -3.21
N GLY A 236 -19.59 4.56 -2.55
CA GLY A 236 -19.71 4.79 -1.13
C GLY A 236 -18.53 4.25 -0.30
N VAL A 237 -18.20 4.98 0.75
CA VAL A 237 -17.03 4.69 1.60
C VAL A 237 -17.08 3.35 2.33
N ASP A 238 -18.27 2.77 2.49
CA ASP A 238 -18.45 1.46 3.10
C ASP A 238 -18.01 0.30 2.18
N LYS A 239 -17.76 0.60 0.91
CA LYS A 239 -17.20 -0.32 -0.10
C LYS A 239 -15.68 -0.28 -0.17
N ILE A 240 -15.02 0.50 0.68
CA ILE A 240 -13.58 0.54 0.82
C ILE A 240 -13.18 -0.42 1.94
N ASP A 241 -12.35 -1.41 1.62
CA ASP A 241 -11.82 -2.34 2.62
C ASP A 241 -10.33 -2.59 2.43
N PHE A 242 -9.69 -3.13 3.49
CA PHE A 242 -8.25 -3.35 3.52
C PHE A 242 -7.92 -4.70 4.15
N SER A 243 -6.86 -5.30 3.65
CA SER A 243 -6.21 -6.46 4.28
C SER A 243 -4.69 -6.38 4.17
N THR A 244 -4.02 -7.41 4.63
CA THR A 244 -2.58 -7.60 4.46
C THR A 244 -2.36 -8.88 3.66
N LEU A 245 -1.37 -8.91 2.77
CA LEU A 245 -0.98 -10.14 2.09
C LEU A 245 -0.70 -11.25 3.11
N PRO A 246 -1.24 -12.44 2.94
CA PRO A 246 -0.98 -13.59 3.79
C PRO A 246 0.53 -13.87 3.86
N ASN A 247 1.07 -13.95 5.07
CA ASN A 247 2.51 -13.99 5.24
C ASN A 247 2.93 -14.69 6.52
N GLU A 248 4.19 -15.12 6.54
CA GLU A 248 4.86 -15.66 7.71
C GLU A 248 6.27 -15.07 7.86
N TRP A 249 6.68 -14.84 9.10
CA TRP A 249 8.04 -14.39 9.41
C TRP A 249 9.02 -15.56 9.43
N ARG A 250 10.07 -15.47 8.61
CA ARG A 250 11.25 -16.35 8.67
C ARG A 250 12.49 -15.48 8.52
N SER A 251 13.18 -15.22 9.61
CA SER A 251 14.36 -14.32 9.63
C SER A 251 15.33 -14.58 8.46
N PRO A 252 15.77 -13.54 7.73
CA PRO A 252 15.54 -12.11 7.97
C PRO A 252 14.37 -11.51 7.16
N TYR A 253 13.51 -12.33 6.56
CA TYR A 253 12.44 -11.91 5.64
C TYR A 253 11.05 -12.31 6.12
N ILE A 254 10.06 -11.63 5.58
CA ILE A 254 8.66 -12.06 5.53
C ILE A 254 8.46 -12.85 4.23
N TYR A 255 7.82 -14.02 4.31
CA TYR A 255 7.47 -14.84 3.16
C TYR A 255 5.97 -14.79 2.94
N LEU A 256 5.55 -14.52 1.71
CA LEU A 256 4.13 -14.59 1.33
C LEU A 256 3.71 -16.05 1.23
N ILE A 257 2.49 -16.36 1.70
CA ILE A 257 1.93 -17.73 1.67
C ILE A 257 1.28 -17.95 0.29
N PRO A 258 1.81 -18.85 -0.56
CA PRO A 258 1.43 -18.91 -1.98
C PRO A 258 -0.07 -19.12 -2.22
N ASP A 259 -0.68 -20.15 -1.65
CA ASP A 259 -2.08 -20.50 -1.91
C ASP A 259 -3.05 -19.43 -1.41
N GLU A 260 -2.77 -18.85 -0.24
CA GLU A 260 -3.59 -17.79 0.33
C GLU A 260 -3.41 -16.47 -0.44
N THR A 261 -2.18 -16.18 -0.91
CA THR A 261 -1.89 -15.02 -1.75
C THR A 261 -2.60 -15.15 -3.10
N LEU A 262 -2.53 -16.32 -3.74
CA LEU A 262 -3.24 -16.58 -5.00
C LEU A 262 -4.75 -16.39 -4.85
N THR A 263 -5.32 -16.92 -3.77
CA THR A 263 -6.74 -16.75 -3.45
C THR A 263 -7.11 -15.28 -3.29
N LEU A 264 -6.30 -14.50 -2.56
CA LEU A 264 -6.53 -13.09 -2.36
C LEU A 264 -6.40 -12.30 -3.68
N VAL A 265 -5.37 -12.61 -4.48
CA VAL A 265 -5.17 -11.98 -5.80
C VAL A 265 -6.39 -12.21 -6.68
N ASN A 266 -6.84 -13.43 -6.84
CA ASN A 266 -7.99 -13.75 -7.70
C ASN A 266 -9.30 -13.18 -7.18
N THR A 267 -9.45 -13.07 -5.86
CA THR A 267 -10.68 -12.53 -5.27
C THR A 267 -10.79 -11.01 -5.43
N TYR A 268 -9.69 -10.28 -5.26
CA TYR A 268 -9.76 -8.82 -5.11
C TYR A 268 -8.86 -8.02 -6.04
N LEU A 269 -7.73 -8.56 -6.49
CA LEU A 269 -6.69 -7.78 -7.17
C LEU A 269 -6.55 -8.10 -8.66
N ASN A 270 -7.06 -9.22 -9.11
CA ASN A 270 -6.87 -9.70 -10.48
C ASN A 270 -7.67 -8.87 -11.50
N PRO A 271 -7.00 -8.08 -12.37
CA PRO A 271 -7.67 -7.27 -13.37
C PRO A 271 -8.07 -8.06 -14.63
N TYR A 272 -7.77 -9.34 -14.70
CA TYR A 272 -8.08 -10.19 -15.84
C TYR A 272 -9.37 -10.97 -15.62
N VAL A 273 -10.02 -11.34 -16.72
CA VAL A 273 -11.21 -12.19 -16.72
C VAL A 273 -10.84 -13.59 -16.23
N GLU A 274 -9.70 -14.10 -16.69
CA GLU A 274 -9.15 -15.39 -16.28
C GLU A 274 -8.46 -15.27 -14.90
N ASP A 275 -8.64 -16.30 -14.09
CA ASP A 275 -7.93 -16.40 -12.82
C ASP A 275 -6.43 -16.57 -13.02
N ARG A 276 -5.64 -16.01 -12.12
CA ARG A 276 -4.21 -16.31 -12.00
C ARG A 276 -4.01 -17.73 -11.46
N THR A 277 -2.91 -18.33 -11.83
CA THR A 277 -2.48 -19.65 -11.36
C THR A 277 -1.25 -19.54 -10.46
N ALA A 278 -0.86 -20.63 -9.81
CA ALA A 278 0.35 -20.65 -9.01
C ALA A 278 1.63 -20.36 -9.82
N GLU A 279 1.61 -20.66 -11.12
CA GLU A 279 2.72 -20.41 -12.04
C GLU A 279 2.87 -18.94 -12.41
N ASP A 280 1.78 -18.15 -12.26
CA ASP A 280 1.81 -16.73 -12.52
C ASP A 280 2.40 -15.91 -11.34
N LEU A 281 2.43 -16.49 -10.14
CA LEU A 281 2.97 -15.87 -8.95
C LEU A 281 4.45 -16.24 -8.77
N HIS A 282 5.33 -15.27 -8.86
CA HIS A 282 6.77 -15.49 -8.68
C HIS A 282 7.22 -15.22 -7.25
N LEU A 283 6.61 -15.91 -6.28
CA LEU A 283 6.91 -15.73 -4.86
C LEU A 283 8.23 -16.44 -4.50
N PRO A 284 9.22 -15.71 -3.92
CA PRO A 284 10.47 -16.32 -3.51
C PRO A 284 10.28 -17.29 -2.35
N SER A 285 10.82 -18.49 -2.45
CA SER A 285 10.86 -19.52 -1.40
C SER A 285 11.95 -19.27 -0.35
#